data_5158021a27c73d84132e895088d1fb24
#
_entry.id   5158021a27c73d84132e895088d1fb24
#
_cell.length_a   1.000
_cell.length_b   1.000
_cell.length_c   1.000
_cell.angle_alpha   90.00
_cell.angle_beta   90.00
_cell.angle_gamma   90.00
#
_symmetry.space_group_name_H-M   'P 1'
#
loop_
_entity.id
_entity.type
_entity.pdbx_description
1 polymer ?
#
loop_
_entity_poly.entity_id
_entity_poly.type
_entity_poly.pdbx_seq_one_letter_code
_entity_poly.pdbx_strand_id
1 'polypeptide(L)'
;MARRSNGEGSFYQQKDKSWVYQVTYGRKEDGSPYRKAFKGRTKTICKERRAQWEEEQARIKAEEEAQAAESARLEELRAKLGHPIEAEILFSEAFLKWLELYKSPPARKPSTYASYLDTYRIHFAEAFGNLPLYQITQDTIQDYYQRKQKNGGRLDGRKGGLSAKTIQNQHMLLKDFFAYAMRKYHLPCNPTIDTTRPEVITPEMRVLSPSEMQVFIEEVMRETQRVAILTTLFVGFRVGEVLALKISDLDLEKQTLSVTKNLIRVPTAAVSPENPNIEILNYDQKKKTHLIVQNTPKTSTSNREIAISDGLCELLIRHLFTLANSTWPNPDGLLFPSKAGTHLDPKSFEIRLAAVSKRCEIRKVNPHALRHTLATRLVEDKVPLNIVQGILGHSSIETTRKYLHKNEDIEREAIGMMSDYLNMGQMDAAPRLNGTAPRAKFADVVLPTFPQRRNHTA
;
A
#
# COMPACT_ATOMS: atom_id res chain seq x y z
N MET A 1 14.76 -52.16 -60.21
CA MET A 1 13.85 -51.28 -59.48
C MET A 1 14.46 -49.88 -59.44
N ALA A 2 13.79 -48.89 -60.04
CA ALA A 2 14.30 -47.54 -60.09
C ALA A 2 14.36 -46.97 -58.67
N ARG A 3 15.50 -46.33 -58.30
CA ARG A 3 15.65 -45.60 -57.01
C ARG A 3 14.65 -44.44 -57.00
N ARG A 4 13.74 -44.47 -56.03
CA ARG A 4 12.79 -43.34 -55.80
C ARG A 4 13.55 -42.06 -55.53
N SER A 5 13.06 -40.95 -56.09
CA SER A 5 13.64 -39.61 -55.84
C SER A 5 13.50 -39.16 -54.37
N ASN A 6 14.46 -38.34 -53.89
CA ASN A 6 14.38 -37.75 -52.53
C ASN A 6 13.10 -36.93 -52.46
N GLY A 7 12.27 -37.19 -51.44
CA GLY A 7 10.99 -36.49 -51.21
C GLY A 7 9.75 -37.33 -51.55
N GLU A 8 9.89 -38.44 -52.32
CA GLU A 8 8.82 -39.44 -52.50
C GLU A 8 8.72 -40.29 -51.22
N GLY A 9 7.65 -40.09 -50.42
CA GLY A 9 7.38 -40.93 -49.29
C GLY A 9 6.91 -42.33 -49.64
N SER A 10 6.90 -43.25 -48.69
CA SER A 10 6.37 -44.55 -48.78
C SER A 10 5.07 -44.75 -48.04
N PHE A 11 4.14 -45.51 -48.67
CA PHE A 11 2.92 -45.94 -48.03
C PHE A 11 3.05 -47.33 -47.48
N TYR A 12 2.60 -47.57 -46.27
CA TYR A 12 2.39 -48.91 -45.71
C TYR A 12 1.10 -48.92 -44.87
N GLN A 13 0.53 -50.15 -44.78
CA GLN A 13 -0.69 -50.34 -44.02
C GLN A 13 -0.36 -50.95 -42.65
N GLN A 14 -0.94 -50.44 -41.60
CA GLN A 14 -0.77 -50.98 -40.26
C GLN A 14 -1.75 -52.17 -40.02
N LYS A 15 -1.55 -52.90 -38.95
CA LYS A 15 -2.40 -54.06 -38.57
C LYS A 15 -3.88 -53.65 -38.35
N ASP A 16 -4.15 -52.41 -37.96
CA ASP A 16 -5.49 -51.82 -37.79
C ASP A 16 -6.13 -51.35 -39.12
N LYS A 17 -5.58 -51.74 -40.25
CA LYS A 17 -5.99 -51.38 -41.62
C LYS A 17 -5.87 -49.88 -41.93
N SER A 18 -5.25 -49.05 -41.06
CA SER A 18 -4.95 -47.65 -41.36
C SER A 18 -3.73 -47.53 -42.27
N TRP A 19 -3.73 -46.51 -43.13
CA TRP A 19 -2.59 -46.16 -43.97
C TRP A 19 -1.66 -45.19 -43.27
N VAL A 20 -0.35 -45.38 -43.50
CA VAL A 20 0.68 -44.43 -43.05
C VAL A 20 1.50 -44.02 -44.27
N TYR A 21 1.64 -42.71 -44.43
CA TYR A 21 2.53 -42.13 -45.44
C TYR A 21 3.74 -41.54 -44.74
N GLN A 22 4.90 -42.11 -44.95
CA GLN A 22 6.15 -41.68 -44.31
C GLN A 22 7.03 -40.98 -45.34
N VAL A 23 7.44 -39.75 -45.00
CA VAL A 23 8.27 -38.87 -45.83
C VAL A 23 9.51 -38.47 -45.06
N THR A 24 10.66 -38.40 -45.78
CA THR A 24 11.93 -37.91 -45.20
C THR A 24 12.12 -36.45 -45.57
N TYR A 25 12.28 -35.57 -44.59
CA TYR A 25 12.41 -34.10 -44.73
C TYR A 25 13.85 -33.58 -44.47
N GLY A 26 14.84 -34.45 -44.50
CA GLY A 26 16.21 -34.08 -44.24
C GLY A 26 16.90 -35.02 -43.25
N ARG A 27 17.90 -34.50 -42.55
CA ARG A 27 18.65 -35.23 -41.52
C ARG A 27 18.60 -34.46 -40.20
N LYS A 28 18.63 -35.20 -39.10
CA LYS A 28 18.80 -34.64 -37.75
C LYS A 28 20.28 -34.27 -37.49
N GLU A 29 20.57 -33.60 -36.41
CA GLU A 29 21.94 -33.24 -35.98
C GLU A 29 22.86 -34.46 -35.82
N ASP A 30 22.29 -35.62 -35.45
CA ASP A 30 23.01 -36.91 -35.35
C ASP A 30 23.24 -37.61 -36.68
N GLY A 31 22.91 -36.96 -37.83
CA GLY A 31 23.03 -37.48 -39.18
C GLY A 31 21.94 -38.48 -39.60
N SER A 32 21.06 -38.90 -38.70
CA SER A 32 19.94 -39.78 -39.00
C SER A 32 18.85 -39.09 -39.84
N PRO A 33 18.10 -39.83 -40.70
CA PRO A 33 17.07 -39.20 -41.51
C PRO A 33 15.89 -38.72 -40.66
N TYR A 34 15.50 -37.43 -40.79
CA TYR A 34 14.28 -36.88 -40.18
C TYR A 34 13.07 -37.36 -40.99
N ARG A 35 12.28 -38.26 -40.40
CA ARG A 35 11.09 -38.83 -41.02
C ARG A 35 9.83 -38.38 -40.30
N LYS A 36 8.83 -37.91 -41.08
CA LYS A 36 7.49 -37.59 -40.58
C LYS A 36 6.48 -38.59 -41.13
N ALA A 37 5.62 -39.09 -40.32
CA ALA A 37 4.59 -40.05 -40.67
C ALA A 37 3.20 -39.43 -40.58
N PHE A 38 2.39 -39.60 -41.62
CA PHE A 38 1.01 -39.12 -41.70
C PHE A 38 0.06 -40.29 -41.75
N LYS A 39 -0.75 -40.49 -40.75
CA LYS A 39 -1.68 -41.62 -40.60
C LYS A 39 -3.09 -41.21 -41.06
N GLY A 40 -3.80 -42.08 -41.79
CA GLY A 40 -5.17 -41.86 -42.24
C GLY A 40 -5.90 -43.13 -42.59
N ARG A 41 -7.24 -43.10 -42.72
CA ARG A 41 -8.04 -44.26 -43.17
C ARG A 41 -7.83 -44.61 -44.65
N THR A 42 -7.45 -43.60 -45.43
CA THR A 42 -7.14 -43.78 -46.87
C THR A 42 -5.80 -43.12 -47.21
N LYS A 43 -5.19 -43.48 -48.33
CA LYS A 43 -3.97 -42.85 -48.85
C LYS A 43 -4.18 -41.37 -49.16
N THR A 44 -5.39 -40.98 -49.58
CA THR A 44 -5.77 -39.59 -49.85
C THR A 44 -5.70 -38.75 -48.60
N ILE A 45 -6.30 -39.20 -47.50
CA ILE A 45 -6.25 -38.51 -46.19
C ILE A 45 -4.82 -38.35 -45.68
N CYS A 46 -3.94 -39.32 -45.91
CA CYS A 46 -2.53 -39.20 -45.55
C CYS A 46 -1.82 -38.09 -46.35
N LYS A 47 -2.13 -37.97 -47.66
CA LYS A 47 -1.59 -36.90 -48.52
C LYS A 47 -2.12 -35.51 -48.10
N GLU A 48 -3.41 -35.41 -47.81
CA GLU A 48 -4.02 -34.17 -47.35
C GLU A 48 -3.39 -33.70 -46.01
N ARG A 49 -3.20 -34.62 -45.07
CA ARG A 49 -2.52 -34.29 -43.80
C ARG A 49 -1.06 -33.88 -44.00
N ARG A 50 -0.37 -34.47 -44.99
CA ARG A 50 0.96 -34.01 -45.35
C ARG A 50 0.92 -32.59 -45.91
N ALA A 51 0.02 -32.29 -46.85
CA ALA A 51 -0.10 -30.97 -47.45
C ALA A 51 -0.41 -29.89 -46.37
N GLN A 52 -1.36 -30.16 -45.49
CA GLN A 52 -1.70 -29.25 -44.37
C GLN A 52 -0.48 -29.01 -43.44
N TRP A 53 0.27 -30.04 -43.13
CA TRP A 53 1.46 -29.89 -42.30
C TRP A 53 2.58 -29.12 -43.02
N GLU A 54 2.79 -29.38 -44.32
CA GLU A 54 3.77 -28.62 -45.12
C GLU A 54 3.40 -27.15 -45.25
N GLU A 55 2.13 -26.86 -45.46
CA GLU A 55 1.61 -25.48 -45.46
C GLU A 55 1.82 -24.79 -44.12
N GLU A 56 1.52 -25.47 -43.00
CA GLU A 56 1.73 -24.93 -41.65
C GLU A 56 3.24 -24.71 -41.40
N GLN A 57 4.12 -25.60 -41.78
CA GLN A 57 5.58 -25.41 -41.65
C GLN A 57 6.08 -24.24 -42.49
N ALA A 58 5.55 -24.08 -43.72
CA ALA A 58 5.89 -22.97 -44.60
C ALA A 58 5.41 -21.62 -43.98
N ARG A 59 4.23 -21.59 -43.32
CA ARG A 59 3.72 -20.43 -42.64
C ARG A 59 4.60 -20.06 -41.44
N ILE A 60 4.93 -21.03 -40.57
CA ILE A 60 5.81 -20.81 -39.41
C ILE A 60 7.16 -20.26 -39.86
N LYS A 61 7.76 -20.86 -40.91
CA LYS A 61 9.06 -20.41 -41.42
C LYS A 61 9.00 -18.98 -42.01
N ALA A 62 7.92 -18.66 -42.73
CA ALA A 62 7.72 -17.32 -43.25
C ALA A 62 7.54 -16.28 -42.13
N GLU A 63 6.84 -16.62 -41.03
CA GLU A 63 6.70 -15.79 -39.87
C GLU A 63 8.05 -15.59 -39.16
N GLU A 64 8.87 -16.62 -39.00
CA GLU A 64 10.21 -16.53 -38.41
C GLU A 64 11.16 -15.66 -39.27
N GLU A 65 11.14 -15.84 -40.60
CA GLU A 65 11.93 -15.03 -41.54
C GLU A 65 11.50 -13.58 -41.53
N ALA A 66 10.18 -13.29 -41.46
CA ALA A 66 9.65 -11.95 -41.34
C ALA A 66 10.05 -11.27 -40.00
N GLN A 67 10.00 -12.01 -38.90
CA GLN A 67 10.45 -11.52 -37.60
C GLN A 67 11.95 -11.24 -37.58
N ALA A 68 12.77 -12.12 -38.18
CA ALA A 68 14.22 -11.93 -38.30
C ALA A 68 14.56 -10.67 -39.13
N ALA A 69 13.85 -10.48 -40.27
CA ALA A 69 14.04 -9.30 -41.13
C ALA A 69 13.64 -7.98 -40.43
N GLU A 70 12.54 -8.00 -39.69
CA GLU A 70 12.10 -6.85 -38.89
C GLU A 70 13.09 -6.51 -37.76
N SER A 71 13.60 -7.53 -37.05
CA SER A 71 14.63 -7.39 -36.04
C SER A 71 15.92 -6.77 -36.61
N ALA A 72 16.40 -7.27 -37.75
CA ALA A 72 17.58 -6.71 -38.42
C ALA A 72 17.38 -5.27 -38.87
N ARG A 73 16.20 -4.93 -39.37
CA ARG A 73 15.84 -3.53 -39.72
C ARG A 73 15.83 -2.61 -38.52
N LEU A 74 15.28 -3.05 -37.38
CA LEU A 74 15.29 -2.29 -36.14
C LEU A 74 16.71 -2.09 -35.59
N GLU A 75 17.57 -3.09 -35.69
CA GLU A 75 18.98 -2.95 -35.30
C GLU A 75 19.73 -1.93 -36.17
N GLU A 76 19.51 -1.94 -37.50
CA GLU A 76 20.09 -0.94 -38.38
C GLU A 76 19.62 0.48 -38.05
N LEU A 77 18.31 0.65 -37.73
CA LEU A 77 17.76 1.93 -37.32
C LEU A 77 18.34 2.38 -35.96
N ARG A 78 18.48 1.48 -35.01
CA ARG A 78 19.11 1.77 -33.70
C ARG A 78 20.58 2.21 -33.88
N ALA A 79 21.32 1.56 -34.77
CA ALA A 79 22.69 1.94 -35.08
C ALA A 79 22.79 3.35 -35.70
N LYS A 80 21.84 3.72 -36.57
CA LYS A 80 21.76 5.05 -37.19
C LYS A 80 21.36 6.15 -36.21
N LEU A 81 20.40 5.89 -35.32
CA LEU A 81 19.87 6.84 -34.34
C LEU A 81 20.75 6.97 -33.10
N GLY A 82 21.57 5.97 -32.78
CA GLY A 82 22.35 5.93 -31.55
C GLY A 82 21.53 5.61 -30.30
N HIS A 83 20.24 5.32 -30.44
CA HIS A 83 19.32 4.95 -29.35
C HIS A 83 18.18 4.05 -29.87
N PRO A 84 17.49 3.30 -29.02
CA PRO A 84 16.32 2.51 -29.38
C PRO A 84 15.17 3.39 -29.88
N ILE A 85 14.53 3.03 -30.99
CA ILE A 85 13.40 3.79 -31.56
C ILE A 85 12.21 3.84 -30.59
N GLU A 86 12.00 2.76 -29.84
CA GLU A 86 10.95 2.67 -28.81
C GLU A 86 11.17 3.66 -27.67
N ALA A 87 12.39 4.16 -27.48
CA ALA A 87 12.74 5.14 -26.47
C ALA A 87 12.49 6.60 -26.89
N GLU A 88 12.01 6.85 -28.11
CA GLU A 88 11.54 8.17 -28.56
C GLU A 88 10.22 8.58 -27.91
N ILE A 89 9.50 7.64 -27.29
CA ILE A 89 8.29 7.93 -26.55
C ILE A 89 8.55 8.98 -25.46
N LEU A 90 7.64 9.94 -25.30
CA LEU A 90 7.75 10.95 -24.25
C LEU A 90 7.58 10.33 -22.86
N PHE A 91 8.34 10.85 -21.90
CA PHE A 91 8.23 10.43 -20.50
C PHE A 91 6.80 10.53 -19.98
N SER A 92 6.07 11.60 -20.29
CA SER A 92 4.67 11.80 -19.87
C SER A 92 3.78 10.64 -20.31
N GLU A 93 3.88 10.22 -21.56
CA GLU A 93 3.07 9.15 -22.14
C GLU A 93 3.44 7.80 -21.52
N ALA A 94 4.73 7.46 -21.52
CA ALA A 94 5.23 6.21 -21.00
C ALA A 94 4.94 6.05 -19.48
N PHE A 95 5.15 7.12 -18.71
CA PHE A 95 4.97 7.10 -17.26
C PHE A 95 3.50 6.98 -16.85
N LEU A 96 2.60 7.75 -17.48
CA LEU A 96 1.17 7.68 -17.18
C LEU A 96 0.59 6.31 -17.57
N LYS A 97 0.96 5.78 -18.73
CA LYS A 97 0.56 4.44 -19.16
C LYS A 97 1.05 3.35 -18.20
N TRP A 98 2.30 3.47 -17.71
CA TRP A 98 2.82 2.55 -16.70
C TRP A 98 2.07 2.67 -15.36
N LEU A 99 1.75 3.88 -14.91
CA LEU A 99 0.96 4.08 -13.70
C LEU A 99 -0.43 3.44 -13.83
N GLU A 100 -1.10 3.66 -14.95
CA GLU A 100 -2.43 3.11 -15.21
C GLU A 100 -2.42 1.58 -15.23
N LEU A 101 -1.50 0.96 -15.98
CA LEU A 101 -1.47 -0.49 -16.17
C LEU A 101 -0.96 -1.27 -14.95
N TYR A 102 -0.01 -0.72 -14.19
CA TYR A 102 0.70 -1.48 -13.17
C TYR A 102 0.60 -0.94 -11.75
N LYS A 103 0.10 0.27 -11.58
CA LYS A 103 0.02 0.94 -10.27
C LYS A 103 -1.38 1.40 -9.90
N SER A 104 -2.35 1.31 -10.81
CA SER A 104 -3.75 1.62 -10.51
C SER A 104 -4.37 0.57 -9.56
N PRO A 105 -5.44 0.90 -8.83
CA PRO A 105 -6.20 -0.08 -8.07
C PRO A 105 -6.77 -1.20 -8.99
N PRO A 106 -6.77 -2.48 -8.56
CA PRO A 106 -6.46 -2.97 -7.22
C PRO A 106 -4.97 -3.25 -6.96
N ALA A 107 -4.07 -3.10 -7.96
CA ALA A 107 -2.64 -3.42 -7.83
C ALA A 107 -1.96 -2.58 -6.73
N ARG A 108 -2.41 -1.34 -6.53
CA ARG A 108 -2.01 -0.47 -5.42
C ARG A 108 -3.23 0.14 -4.73
N LYS A 109 -3.06 0.57 -3.47
CA LYS A 109 -4.12 1.29 -2.74
C LYS A 109 -4.45 2.61 -3.45
N PRO A 110 -5.72 3.04 -3.44
CA PRO A 110 -6.13 4.32 -4.04
C PRO A 110 -5.28 5.52 -3.58
N SER A 111 -4.95 5.60 -2.28
CA SER A 111 -4.10 6.66 -1.73
C SER A 111 -2.66 6.64 -2.27
N THR A 112 -2.10 5.46 -2.52
CA THR A 112 -0.75 5.32 -3.08
C THR A 112 -0.75 5.73 -4.55
N TYR A 113 -1.72 5.27 -5.32
CA TYR A 113 -1.89 5.65 -6.73
C TYR A 113 -2.09 7.17 -6.88
N ALA A 114 -2.94 7.75 -6.02
CA ALA A 114 -3.14 9.19 -5.94
C ALA A 114 -1.83 9.95 -5.69
N SER A 115 -1.02 9.48 -4.73
CA SER A 115 0.28 10.08 -4.43
C SER A 115 1.25 10.02 -5.62
N TYR A 116 1.21 8.96 -6.41
CA TYR A 116 2.03 8.83 -7.63
C TYR A 116 1.57 9.80 -8.72
N LEU A 117 0.26 9.92 -8.94
CA LEU A 117 -0.30 10.89 -9.89
C LEU A 117 0.02 12.33 -9.49
N ASP A 118 -0.08 12.66 -8.20
CA ASP A 118 0.28 13.99 -7.69
C ASP A 118 1.77 14.26 -7.84
N THR A 119 2.63 13.27 -7.56
CA THR A 119 4.07 13.38 -7.76
C THR A 119 4.41 13.65 -9.23
N TYR A 120 3.76 12.94 -10.15
CA TYR A 120 3.91 13.19 -11.58
C TYR A 120 3.48 14.62 -11.93
N ARG A 121 2.24 14.98 -11.61
CA ARG A 121 1.65 16.27 -11.99
C ARG A 121 2.42 17.49 -11.47
N ILE A 122 2.90 17.40 -10.23
CA ILE A 122 3.51 18.53 -9.52
C ILE A 122 5.01 18.62 -9.80
N HIS A 123 5.67 17.48 -10.02
CA HIS A 123 7.12 17.44 -10.05
C HIS A 123 7.72 16.90 -11.34
N PHE A 124 7.15 15.83 -11.91
CA PHE A 124 7.77 15.13 -13.05
C PHE A 124 7.32 15.68 -14.39
N ALA A 125 6.06 16.14 -14.50
CA ALA A 125 5.52 16.67 -15.76
C ALA A 125 6.34 17.86 -16.26
N GLU A 126 6.67 18.80 -15.38
CA GLU A 126 7.51 19.95 -15.70
C GLU A 126 8.97 19.56 -16.02
N ALA A 127 9.52 18.61 -15.26
CA ALA A 127 10.93 18.29 -15.35
C ALA A 127 11.28 17.36 -16.52
N PHE A 128 10.42 16.39 -16.81
CA PHE A 128 10.68 15.29 -17.73
C PHE A 128 9.59 15.10 -18.78
N GLY A 129 8.39 15.65 -18.59
CA GLY A 129 7.18 15.29 -19.35
C GLY A 129 7.35 15.33 -20.85
N ASN A 130 8.03 16.34 -21.36
CA ASN A 130 8.26 16.58 -22.79
C ASN A 130 9.59 16.00 -23.30
N LEU A 131 10.33 15.28 -22.48
CA LEU A 131 11.58 14.64 -22.88
C LEU A 131 11.30 13.21 -23.37
N PRO A 132 11.87 12.81 -24.53
CA PRO A 132 11.95 11.41 -24.90
C PRO A 132 12.74 10.62 -23.87
N LEU A 133 12.39 9.34 -23.64
CA LEU A 133 13.03 8.53 -22.61
C LEU A 133 14.55 8.42 -22.79
N TYR A 134 15.05 8.35 -24.04
CA TYR A 134 16.49 8.24 -24.32
C TYR A 134 17.30 9.48 -23.92
N GLN A 135 16.66 10.66 -23.79
CA GLN A 135 17.31 11.90 -23.36
C GLN A 135 17.39 12.05 -21.85
N ILE A 136 16.70 11.19 -21.09
CA ILE A 136 16.73 11.24 -19.63
C ILE A 136 17.92 10.42 -19.15
N THR A 137 19.03 11.11 -18.95
CA THR A 137 20.30 10.56 -18.49
C THR A 137 20.43 10.61 -16.97
N GLN A 138 21.49 10.01 -16.43
CA GLN A 138 21.84 10.13 -15.01
C GLN A 138 22.02 11.59 -14.59
N ASP A 139 22.68 12.40 -15.42
CA ASP A 139 22.88 13.83 -15.14
C ASP A 139 21.55 14.59 -15.11
N THR A 140 20.62 14.29 -16.02
CA THR A 140 19.28 14.88 -16.03
C THR A 140 18.55 14.61 -14.69
N ILE A 141 18.65 13.38 -14.17
CA ILE A 141 18.06 13.00 -12.88
C ILE A 141 18.81 13.67 -11.72
N GLN A 142 20.14 13.73 -11.77
CA GLN A 142 20.95 14.37 -10.73
C GLN A 142 20.67 15.88 -10.62
N ASP A 143 20.59 16.58 -11.75
CA ASP A 143 20.24 17.99 -11.82
C ASP A 143 18.82 18.25 -11.29
N TYR A 144 17.87 17.34 -11.59
CA TYR A 144 16.52 17.40 -11.04
C TYR A 144 16.55 17.35 -9.50
N TYR A 145 17.30 16.43 -8.88
CA TYR A 145 17.39 16.35 -7.41
C TYR A 145 18.00 17.61 -6.81
N GLN A 146 19.06 18.15 -7.42
CA GLN A 146 19.71 19.38 -6.95
C GLN A 146 18.77 20.58 -7.03
N ARG A 147 18.05 20.73 -8.14
CA ARG A 147 17.05 21.81 -8.31
C ARG A 147 15.94 21.70 -7.27
N LYS A 148 15.38 20.50 -7.10
CA LYS A 148 14.28 20.26 -6.12
C LYS A 148 14.74 20.39 -4.68
N GLN A 149 16.02 20.20 -4.37
CA GLN A 149 16.59 20.45 -3.06
C GLN A 149 16.75 21.94 -2.76
N LYS A 150 17.09 22.75 -3.75
CA LYS A 150 17.30 24.20 -3.60
C LYS A 150 15.97 24.98 -3.67
N ASN A 151 15.14 24.66 -4.66
CA ASN A 151 13.87 25.35 -4.89
C ASN A 151 12.86 24.36 -5.49
N GLY A 152 12.08 23.70 -4.64
CA GLY A 152 11.38 22.47 -4.99
C GLY A 152 9.92 22.57 -5.39
N GLY A 153 9.33 23.75 -5.53
CA GLY A 153 7.89 23.84 -5.83
C GLY A 153 7.06 23.23 -4.70
N ARG A 154 7.23 23.72 -3.50
CA ARG A 154 6.50 23.25 -2.29
C ARG A 154 5.02 23.63 -2.39
N LEU A 155 4.14 22.66 -2.09
CA LEU A 155 2.69 22.87 -2.06
C LEU A 155 2.20 23.53 -0.76
N ASP A 156 3.04 23.55 0.30
CA ASP A 156 2.69 24.12 1.60
C ASP A 156 2.93 25.65 1.70
N GLY A 157 3.26 26.28 0.57
CA GLY A 157 3.51 27.73 0.47
C GLY A 157 4.79 28.22 1.13
N ARG A 158 5.60 27.34 1.71
CA ARG A 158 6.88 27.70 2.31
C ARG A 158 7.96 27.88 1.26
N LYS A 159 8.85 28.83 1.48
CA LYS A 159 10.06 29.00 0.67
C LYS A 159 11.05 27.85 0.88
N GLY A 160 11.85 27.55 -0.15
CA GLY A 160 12.93 26.55 -0.08
C GLY A 160 12.63 25.27 -0.82
N GLY A 161 13.57 24.30 -0.71
CA GLY A 161 13.52 23.04 -1.41
C GLY A 161 12.63 21.99 -0.76
N LEU A 162 12.49 20.85 -1.46
CA LEU A 162 11.84 19.66 -0.95
C LEU A 162 12.71 18.99 0.12
N SER A 163 12.04 18.30 1.06
CA SER A 163 12.77 17.50 2.05
C SER A 163 13.52 16.34 1.39
N ALA A 164 14.66 15.93 1.97
CA ALA A 164 15.42 14.76 1.55
C ALA A 164 14.53 13.52 1.43
N LYS A 165 13.58 13.33 2.36
CA LYS A 165 12.63 12.21 2.33
C LYS A 165 11.70 12.28 1.12
N THR A 166 11.24 13.46 0.74
CA THR A 166 10.39 13.65 -0.45
C THR A 166 11.17 13.29 -1.71
N ILE A 167 12.41 13.76 -1.84
CA ILE A 167 13.29 13.45 -2.98
C ILE A 167 13.57 11.94 -3.04
N GLN A 168 13.83 11.28 -1.90
CA GLN A 168 13.98 9.82 -1.87
C GLN A 168 12.74 9.07 -2.35
N ASN A 169 11.54 9.51 -1.95
CA ASN A 169 10.30 8.89 -2.41
C ASN A 169 10.13 9.05 -3.93
N GLN A 170 10.47 10.23 -4.47
CA GLN A 170 10.47 10.49 -5.92
C GLN A 170 11.51 9.62 -6.65
N HIS A 171 12.72 9.49 -6.10
CA HIS A 171 13.75 8.60 -6.63
C HIS A 171 13.24 7.14 -6.69
N MET A 172 12.62 6.63 -5.63
CA MET A 172 12.09 5.25 -5.62
C MET A 172 11.04 5.04 -6.71
N LEU A 173 10.19 6.03 -6.95
CA LEU A 173 9.17 5.97 -7.99
C LEU A 173 9.79 6.01 -9.40
N LEU A 174 10.78 6.88 -9.64
CA LEU A 174 11.54 6.94 -10.89
C LEU A 174 12.32 5.65 -11.12
N LYS A 175 12.99 5.12 -10.10
CA LYS A 175 13.75 3.86 -10.18
C LYS A 175 12.86 2.69 -10.61
N ASP A 176 11.67 2.58 -10.05
CA ASP A 176 10.70 1.54 -10.37
C ASP A 176 10.18 1.70 -11.81
N PHE A 177 9.87 2.93 -12.24
CA PHE A 177 9.49 3.22 -13.61
C PHE A 177 10.60 2.91 -14.61
N PHE A 178 11.82 3.38 -14.40
CA PHE A 178 12.93 3.13 -15.33
C PHE A 178 13.36 1.67 -15.38
N ALA A 179 13.18 0.91 -14.29
CA ALA A 179 13.36 -0.55 -14.34
C ALA A 179 12.33 -1.24 -15.27
N TYR A 180 11.11 -0.72 -15.34
CA TYR A 180 10.13 -1.14 -16.35
C TYR A 180 10.52 -0.64 -17.75
N ALA A 181 10.88 0.63 -17.87
CA ALA A 181 11.21 1.27 -19.15
C ALA A 181 12.39 0.61 -19.86
N MET A 182 13.41 0.15 -19.12
CA MET A 182 14.51 -0.64 -19.69
C MET A 182 14.01 -1.86 -20.45
N ARG A 183 13.08 -2.62 -19.87
CA ARG A 183 12.55 -3.85 -20.49
C ARG A 183 11.56 -3.53 -21.63
N LYS A 184 10.75 -2.49 -21.47
CA LYS A 184 9.67 -2.16 -22.42
C LYS A 184 10.14 -1.35 -23.61
N TYR A 185 11.06 -0.42 -23.38
CA TYR A 185 11.54 0.55 -24.37
C TYR A 185 13.02 0.38 -24.69
N HIS A 186 13.60 -0.74 -24.27
CA HIS A 186 14.98 -1.14 -24.55
C HIS A 186 16.05 -0.11 -24.16
N LEU A 187 15.82 0.65 -23.08
CA LEU A 187 16.83 1.57 -22.58
C LEU A 187 18.09 0.81 -22.14
N PRO A 188 19.30 1.33 -22.41
CA PRO A 188 20.55 0.63 -22.12
C PRO A 188 20.82 0.51 -20.62
N CYS A 189 20.35 1.44 -19.83
CA CYS A 189 20.52 1.45 -18.37
C CYS A 189 19.37 2.18 -17.68
N ASN A 190 19.28 1.99 -16.36
CA ASN A 190 18.38 2.78 -15.54
C ASN A 190 19.09 4.07 -15.09
N PRO A 191 18.67 5.26 -15.53
CA PRO A 191 19.36 6.52 -15.25
C PRO A 191 19.29 6.95 -13.77
N THR A 192 18.54 6.24 -12.92
CA THR A 192 18.48 6.52 -11.49
C THR A 192 19.56 5.79 -10.69
N ILE A 193 20.23 4.78 -11.28
CA ILE A 193 21.34 4.08 -10.64
C ILE A 193 22.52 5.06 -10.55
N ASP A 194 23.31 5.00 -9.50
CA ASP A 194 24.49 5.83 -9.26
C ASP A 194 24.21 7.34 -9.08
N THR A 195 22.93 7.74 -8.96
CA THR A 195 22.60 9.13 -8.57
C THR A 195 22.79 9.34 -7.08
N THR A 196 23.36 10.48 -6.70
CA THR A 196 23.54 10.90 -5.31
C THR A 196 22.24 11.48 -4.77
N ARG A 197 21.74 10.91 -3.68
CA ARG A 197 20.52 11.36 -3.01
C ARG A 197 20.86 12.13 -1.74
N PRO A 198 20.06 13.14 -1.36
CA PRO A 198 20.25 13.81 -0.08
C PRO A 198 20.02 12.82 1.08
N GLU A 199 20.85 12.93 2.11
CA GLU A 199 20.72 12.15 3.32
C GLU A 199 19.43 12.51 4.07
N VAL A 200 18.71 11.49 4.53
CA VAL A 200 17.47 11.68 5.30
C VAL A 200 17.79 11.68 6.78
N ILE A 201 17.83 12.85 7.36
CA ILE A 201 17.85 13.01 8.81
C ILE A 201 16.40 12.80 9.29
N THR A 202 16.14 11.69 9.97
CA THR A 202 14.81 11.42 10.54
C THR A 202 14.67 12.24 11.83
N PRO A 203 13.73 13.20 11.88
CA PRO A 203 13.52 13.95 13.12
C PRO A 203 12.98 13.01 14.19
N GLU A 204 13.31 13.33 15.44
CA GLU A 204 12.78 12.63 16.59
C GLU A 204 11.25 12.68 16.62
N MET A 205 10.65 11.53 16.94
CA MET A 205 9.19 11.41 16.99
C MET A 205 8.63 12.29 18.10
N ARG A 206 7.56 13.04 17.80
CA ARG A 206 6.85 13.84 18.78
C ARG A 206 6.10 12.95 19.76
N VAL A 207 6.50 13.01 21.02
CA VAL A 207 5.86 12.37 22.18
C VAL A 207 5.49 13.46 23.17
N LEU A 208 4.31 13.39 23.77
CA LEU A 208 3.89 14.29 24.85
C LEU A 208 4.57 13.85 26.17
N SER A 209 5.21 14.78 26.87
CA SER A 209 5.66 14.54 28.24
C SER A 209 4.45 14.30 29.17
N PRO A 210 4.62 13.73 30.37
CA PRO A 210 3.51 13.56 31.31
C PRO A 210 2.80 14.88 31.63
N SER A 211 3.55 15.96 31.82
CA SER A 211 3.00 17.31 32.11
C SER A 211 2.25 17.88 30.87
N GLU A 212 2.82 17.76 29.67
CA GLU A 212 2.13 18.17 28.45
C GLU A 212 0.85 17.35 28.20
N MET A 213 0.86 16.04 28.52
CA MET A 213 -0.31 15.17 28.37
C MET A 213 -1.44 15.60 29.30
N GLN A 214 -1.13 15.95 30.53
CA GLN A 214 -2.14 16.47 31.50
C GLN A 214 -2.82 17.74 30.98
N VAL A 215 -2.04 18.77 30.65
CA VAL A 215 -2.56 20.04 30.10
C VAL A 215 -3.34 19.80 28.79
N PHE A 216 -2.85 18.92 27.96
CA PHE A 216 -3.52 18.56 26.69
C PHE A 216 -4.88 17.91 26.92
N ILE A 217 -4.99 16.93 27.85
CA ILE A 217 -6.24 16.26 28.19
C ILE A 217 -7.25 17.28 28.79
N GLU A 218 -6.84 18.13 29.69
CA GLU A 218 -7.71 19.17 30.29
C GLU A 218 -8.30 20.07 29.19
N GLU A 219 -7.48 20.52 28.24
CA GLU A 219 -7.96 21.36 27.14
C GLU A 219 -8.84 20.59 26.14
N VAL A 220 -8.51 19.33 25.85
CA VAL A 220 -9.32 18.45 24.99
C VAL A 220 -10.72 18.25 25.55
N MET A 221 -10.89 18.21 26.89
CA MET A 221 -12.22 18.04 27.51
C MET A 221 -13.20 19.15 27.15
N ARG A 222 -12.73 20.31 26.69
CA ARG A 222 -13.55 21.45 26.22
C ARG A 222 -13.98 21.29 24.75
N GLU A 223 -13.41 20.33 24.02
CA GLU A 223 -13.66 20.13 22.60
C GLU A 223 -14.93 19.30 22.33
N THR A 224 -15.64 19.64 21.24
CA THR A 224 -16.78 18.85 20.77
C THR A 224 -16.36 17.42 20.41
N GLN A 225 -15.15 17.25 19.86
CA GLN A 225 -14.59 15.96 19.44
C GLN A 225 -13.72 15.30 20.51
N ARG A 226 -13.88 15.70 21.78
CA ARG A 226 -13.02 15.23 22.88
C ARG A 226 -12.91 13.73 22.98
N VAL A 227 -14.03 13.00 22.80
CA VAL A 227 -14.03 11.54 22.95
C VAL A 227 -13.25 10.87 21.85
N ALA A 228 -13.38 11.32 20.59
CA ALA A 228 -12.57 10.81 19.48
C ALA A 228 -11.07 11.07 19.68
N ILE A 229 -10.70 12.26 20.20
CA ILE A 229 -9.30 12.61 20.47
C ILE A 229 -8.74 11.74 21.59
N LEU A 230 -9.47 11.58 22.69
CA LEU A 230 -9.05 10.75 23.82
C LEU A 230 -8.99 9.26 23.45
N THR A 231 -9.95 8.76 22.66
CA THR A 231 -9.88 7.39 22.13
C THR A 231 -8.63 7.19 21.27
N THR A 232 -8.27 8.20 20.45
CA THR A 232 -7.02 8.15 19.67
C THR A 232 -5.78 8.09 20.58
N LEU A 233 -5.76 8.87 21.67
CA LEU A 233 -4.64 8.90 22.62
C LEU A 233 -4.52 7.60 23.41
N PHE A 234 -5.62 7.11 23.98
CA PHE A 234 -5.61 5.99 24.92
C PHE A 234 -5.61 4.61 24.26
N VAL A 235 -6.01 4.50 22.98
CA VAL A 235 -6.01 3.24 22.23
C VAL A 235 -4.94 3.23 21.13
N GLY A 236 -4.44 4.38 20.72
CA GLY A 236 -3.40 4.48 19.70
C GLY A 236 -3.90 4.22 18.28
N PHE A 237 -5.16 4.49 18.00
CA PHE A 237 -5.72 4.35 16.64
C PHE A 237 -5.05 5.28 15.64
N ARG A 238 -4.99 4.85 14.36
CA ARG A 238 -4.74 5.78 13.27
C ARG A 238 -5.97 6.68 13.09
N VAL A 239 -5.76 7.92 12.64
CA VAL A 239 -6.88 8.87 12.46
C VAL A 239 -8.00 8.29 11.59
N GLY A 240 -7.68 7.60 10.51
CA GLY A 240 -8.69 6.99 9.66
C GLY A 240 -9.41 5.79 10.31
N GLU A 241 -8.77 5.08 11.22
CA GLU A 241 -9.38 3.99 12.00
C GLU A 241 -10.41 4.54 12.97
N VAL A 242 -10.03 5.53 13.81
CA VAL A 242 -10.95 6.11 14.81
C VAL A 242 -12.15 6.81 14.17
N LEU A 243 -11.95 7.51 13.04
CA LEU A 243 -13.02 8.23 12.35
C LEU A 243 -13.95 7.32 11.53
N ALA A 244 -13.57 6.06 11.31
CA ALA A 244 -14.41 5.06 10.67
C ALA A 244 -15.22 4.20 11.65
N LEU A 245 -15.01 4.34 12.98
CA LEU A 245 -15.69 3.53 13.98
C LEU A 245 -17.20 3.79 13.98
N LYS A 246 -17.96 2.68 14.05
CA LYS A 246 -19.40 2.65 14.27
C LYS A 246 -19.70 2.24 15.71
N ILE A 247 -20.91 2.54 16.17
CA ILE A 247 -21.38 2.11 17.50
C ILE A 247 -21.33 0.59 17.63
N SER A 248 -21.62 -0.12 16.53
CA SER A 248 -21.52 -1.58 16.46
C SER A 248 -20.10 -2.16 16.60
N ASP A 249 -19.07 -1.33 16.48
CA ASP A 249 -17.67 -1.75 16.66
C ASP A 249 -17.25 -1.71 18.14
N LEU A 250 -18.12 -1.22 19.04
CA LEU A 250 -17.92 -1.16 20.49
C LEU A 250 -18.68 -2.31 21.17
N ASP A 251 -17.98 -3.17 21.86
CA ASP A 251 -18.53 -4.21 22.74
C ASP A 251 -18.32 -3.78 24.19
N LEU A 252 -19.39 -3.40 24.86
CA LEU A 252 -19.35 -2.94 26.26
C LEU A 252 -19.23 -4.08 27.25
N GLU A 253 -19.70 -5.29 26.91
CA GLU A 253 -19.59 -6.46 27.79
C GLU A 253 -18.16 -6.94 27.85
N LYS A 254 -17.47 -6.99 26.71
CA LYS A 254 -16.07 -7.36 26.63
C LYS A 254 -15.13 -6.19 26.85
N GLN A 255 -15.64 -4.97 26.85
CA GLN A 255 -14.86 -3.73 26.91
C GLN A 255 -13.82 -3.68 25.78
N THR A 256 -14.27 -3.84 24.54
CA THR A 256 -13.37 -3.87 23.37
C THR A 256 -13.87 -2.97 22.24
N LEU A 257 -12.93 -2.54 21.40
CA LEU A 257 -13.18 -1.84 20.14
C LEU A 257 -12.61 -2.64 18.98
N SER A 258 -13.45 -2.92 17.99
CA SER A 258 -13.07 -3.64 16.77
C SER A 258 -12.61 -2.68 15.69
N VAL A 259 -11.41 -2.92 15.12
CA VAL A 259 -10.84 -2.12 14.03
C VAL A 259 -10.87 -2.93 12.76
N THR A 260 -11.77 -2.60 11.87
CA THR A 260 -11.94 -3.30 10.58
C THR A 260 -11.92 -2.36 9.38
N LYS A 261 -12.00 -1.04 9.61
CA LYS A 261 -12.20 -0.03 8.58
C LYS A 261 -11.20 1.10 8.70
N ASN A 262 -11.01 1.83 7.61
CA ASN A 262 -10.14 3.01 7.56
C ASN A 262 -10.73 4.08 6.66
N LEU A 263 -10.98 5.25 7.20
CA LEU A 263 -11.48 6.43 6.49
C LEU A 263 -10.31 7.20 5.86
N ILE A 264 -10.38 7.46 4.57
CA ILE A 264 -9.37 8.26 3.85
C ILE A 264 -10.01 9.19 2.84
N ARG A 265 -9.32 10.27 2.51
CA ARG A 265 -9.68 11.17 1.41
C ARG A 265 -8.71 10.94 0.24
N VAL A 266 -9.26 10.73 -0.95
CA VAL A 266 -8.49 10.44 -2.16
C VAL A 266 -9.01 11.26 -3.35
N PRO A 267 -8.16 11.61 -4.33
CA PRO A 267 -8.60 12.21 -5.59
C PRO A 267 -9.56 11.28 -6.35
N THR A 268 -10.47 11.88 -7.12
CA THR A 268 -11.44 11.14 -7.94
C THR A 268 -10.77 10.12 -8.88
N ALA A 269 -9.66 10.52 -9.51
CA ALA A 269 -8.90 9.66 -10.42
C ALA A 269 -8.33 8.38 -9.76
N ALA A 270 -8.29 8.31 -8.43
CA ALA A 270 -7.79 7.15 -7.69
C ALA A 270 -8.91 6.24 -7.16
N VAL A 271 -10.16 6.56 -7.43
CA VAL A 271 -11.33 5.79 -6.99
C VAL A 271 -11.83 4.94 -8.13
N SER A 272 -11.89 3.62 -7.91
CA SER A 272 -12.63 2.70 -8.78
C SER A 272 -13.98 2.41 -8.13
N PRO A 273 -15.09 2.88 -8.71
CA PRO A 273 -16.43 2.65 -8.15
C PRO A 273 -16.80 1.16 -8.05
N GLU A 274 -16.20 0.33 -8.89
CA GLU A 274 -16.43 -1.12 -8.94
C GLU A 274 -15.68 -1.91 -7.87
N ASN A 275 -14.81 -1.26 -7.08
CA ASN A 275 -14.05 -1.93 -6.05
C ASN A 275 -14.96 -2.26 -4.84
N PRO A 276 -15.28 -3.54 -4.56
CA PRO A 276 -16.21 -3.92 -3.49
C PRO A 276 -15.68 -3.61 -2.09
N ASN A 277 -14.39 -3.30 -1.97
CA ASN A 277 -13.73 -3.04 -0.69
C ASN A 277 -13.72 -1.56 -0.28
N ILE A 278 -14.34 -0.70 -1.07
CA ILE A 278 -14.46 0.72 -0.77
C ILE A 278 -15.92 1.17 -0.79
N GLU A 279 -16.26 1.99 0.19
CA GLU A 279 -17.54 2.70 0.26
C GLU A 279 -17.28 4.19 0.00
N ILE A 280 -17.90 4.75 -1.03
CA ILE A 280 -17.75 6.16 -1.39
C ILE A 280 -18.80 6.94 -0.60
N LEU A 281 -18.36 7.81 0.32
CA LEU A 281 -19.23 8.56 1.23
C LEU A 281 -19.61 9.93 0.69
N ASN A 282 -18.63 10.70 0.20
CA ASN A 282 -18.83 12.09 -0.17
C ASN A 282 -17.83 12.53 -1.25
N TYR A 283 -18.30 13.43 -2.12
CA TYR A 283 -17.50 14.07 -3.16
C TYR A 283 -17.34 15.58 -2.87
N ASP A 284 -16.08 16.04 -2.77
CA ASP A 284 -15.75 17.44 -2.68
C ASP A 284 -15.45 17.99 -4.09
N GLN A 285 -16.43 18.70 -4.68
CA GLN A 285 -16.32 19.25 -6.04
C GLN A 285 -15.14 20.22 -6.19
N LYS A 286 -14.87 21.05 -5.18
CA LYS A 286 -13.79 22.05 -5.23
C LYS A 286 -12.42 21.39 -5.26
N LYS A 287 -12.23 20.33 -4.47
CA LYS A 287 -10.96 19.59 -4.37
C LYS A 287 -10.87 18.42 -5.34
N LYS A 288 -11.96 18.06 -6.02
CA LYS A 288 -12.06 16.85 -6.85
C LYS A 288 -11.59 15.59 -6.10
N THR A 289 -12.06 15.43 -4.86
CA THR A 289 -11.70 14.32 -3.97
C THR A 289 -12.93 13.62 -3.43
N HIS A 290 -12.82 12.31 -3.21
CA HIS A 290 -13.80 11.51 -2.47
C HIS A 290 -13.33 11.22 -1.06
N LEU A 291 -14.25 11.24 -0.10
CA LEU A 291 -14.07 10.61 1.19
C LEU A 291 -14.57 9.18 1.07
N ILE A 292 -13.71 8.23 1.36
CA ILE A 292 -14.03 6.80 1.22
C ILE A 292 -13.71 6.05 2.50
N VAL A 293 -14.49 5.02 2.79
CA VAL A 293 -14.17 3.99 3.79
C VAL A 293 -13.61 2.77 3.06
N GLN A 294 -12.44 2.32 3.49
CA GLN A 294 -11.88 1.05 3.05
C GLN A 294 -12.22 -0.04 4.05
N ASN A 295 -12.94 -1.07 3.59
CA ASN A 295 -13.39 -2.21 4.40
C ASN A 295 -12.35 -3.34 4.46
N THR A 296 -11.18 -3.19 3.83
CA THR A 296 -10.15 -4.21 3.85
C THR A 296 -8.91 -3.77 4.58
N PRO A 297 -8.47 -4.55 5.55
CA PRO A 297 -7.13 -4.46 6.08
C PRO A 297 -6.12 -4.89 5.02
N LYS A 298 -4.98 -4.24 5.00
CA LYS A 298 -3.85 -4.57 4.10
C LYS A 298 -3.26 -5.96 4.40
N THR A 299 -3.50 -6.48 5.60
CA THR A 299 -2.99 -7.76 6.14
C THR A 299 -4.01 -8.29 7.14
N SER A 300 -4.05 -9.59 7.38
CA SER A 300 -4.85 -10.23 8.43
C SER A 300 -4.61 -9.63 9.82
N THR A 301 -3.44 -9.05 10.07
CA THR A 301 -3.06 -8.36 11.31
C THR A 301 -3.66 -6.97 11.49
N SER A 302 -4.36 -6.42 10.48
CA SER A 302 -4.98 -5.08 10.57
C SER A 302 -6.37 -5.13 11.19
N ASN A 303 -7.09 -6.26 11.07
CA ASN A 303 -8.31 -6.51 11.84
C ASN A 303 -7.88 -6.91 13.23
N ARG A 304 -8.25 -6.12 14.20
CA ARG A 304 -7.91 -6.36 15.59
C ARG A 304 -9.03 -5.89 16.50
N GLU A 305 -9.18 -6.58 17.60
CA GLU A 305 -10.00 -6.20 18.73
C GLU A 305 -9.07 -5.71 19.83
N ILE A 306 -9.34 -4.53 20.36
CA ILE A 306 -8.48 -3.88 21.35
C ILE A 306 -9.30 -3.67 22.61
N ALA A 307 -8.78 -4.18 23.74
CA ALA A 307 -9.35 -3.92 25.04
C ALA A 307 -9.23 -2.43 25.40
N ILE A 308 -10.26 -1.87 26.01
CA ILE A 308 -10.31 -0.51 26.52
C ILE A 308 -10.40 -0.49 28.05
N SER A 309 -9.83 0.56 28.66
CA SER A 309 -9.88 0.71 30.11
C SER A 309 -11.29 1.10 30.58
N ASP A 310 -11.60 0.81 31.86
CA ASP A 310 -12.87 1.20 32.49
C ASP A 310 -13.17 2.70 32.32
N GLY A 311 -12.16 3.56 32.53
CA GLY A 311 -12.32 5.01 32.36
C GLY A 311 -12.66 5.45 30.94
N LEU A 312 -12.08 4.78 29.92
CA LEU A 312 -12.43 5.05 28.52
C LEU A 312 -13.82 4.49 28.19
N CYS A 313 -14.16 3.32 28.71
CA CYS A 313 -15.48 2.72 28.58
C CYS A 313 -16.57 3.64 29.14
N GLU A 314 -16.40 4.17 30.34
CA GLU A 314 -17.32 5.13 30.95
C GLU A 314 -17.46 6.42 30.13
N LEU A 315 -16.33 6.93 29.59
CA LEU A 315 -16.34 8.11 28.72
C LEU A 315 -17.14 7.84 27.44
N LEU A 316 -17.00 6.66 26.84
CA LEU A 316 -17.74 6.26 25.64
C LEU A 316 -19.23 6.08 25.94
N ILE A 317 -19.60 5.48 27.06
CA ILE A 317 -20.99 5.37 27.50
C ILE A 317 -21.65 6.75 27.62
N ARG A 318 -20.99 7.69 28.35
CA ARG A 318 -21.47 9.09 28.49
C ARG A 318 -21.61 9.76 27.13
N HIS A 319 -20.67 9.47 26.21
CA HIS A 319 -20.73 10.00 24.84
C HIS A 319 -21.94 9.47 24.08
N LEU A 320 -22.24 8.17 24.15
CA LEU A 320 -23.41 7.57 23.52
C LEU A 320 -24.71 8.15 24.06
N PHE A 321 -24.83 8.35 25.38
CA PHE A 321 -25.99 9.05 25.97
C PHE A 321 -26.11 10.48 25.45
N THR A 322 -24.99 11.21 25.32
CA THR A 322 -24.99 12.56 24.75
C THR A 322 -25.46 12.56 23.28
N LEU A 323 -24.98 11.60 22.49
CA LEU A 323 -25.41 11.47 21.09
C LEU A 323 -26.90 11.15 20.97
N ALA A 324 -27.40 10.21 21.75
CA ALA A 324 -28.81 9.82 21.73
C ALA A 324 -29.75 10.96 22.10
N ASN A 325 -29.33 11.83 23.01
CA ASN A 325 -30.11 13.00 23.44
C ASN A 325 -29.83 14.24 22.58
N SER A 326 -28.96 14.14 21.56
CA SER A 326 -28.66 15.24 20.66
C SER A 326 -29.65 15.29 19.50
N THR A 327 -29.78 16.45 18.87
CA THR A 327 -30.54 16.65 17.63
C THR A 327 -29.71 16.26 16.38
N TRP A 328 -28.48 15.74 16.56
CA TRP A 328 -27.64 15.38 15.45
C TRP A 328 -28.10 14.10 14.80
N PRO A 329 -28.31 14.08 13.48
CA PRO A 329 -28.61 12.84 12.79
C PRO A 329 -27.41 11.89 12.87
N ASN A 330 -27.66 10.58 12.97
CA ASN A 330 -26.60 9.55 12.89
C ASN A 330 -27.11 8.32 12.14
N PRO A 331 -27.47 8.47 10.83
CA PRO A 331 -28.08 7.39 10.07
C PRO A 331 -27.15 6.20 9.84
N ASP A 332 -25.83 6.43 9.87
CA ASP A 332 -24.83 5.40 9.61
C ASP A 332 -24.32 4.74 10.91
N GLY A 333 -24.87 5.12 12.07
CA GLY A 333 -24.47 4.57 13.36
C GLY A 333 -23.01 4.84 13.73
N LEU A 334 -22.48 5.99 13.36
CA LEU A 334 -21.10 6.37 13.64
C LEU A 334 -20.85 6.55 15.14
N LEU A 335 -19.71 6.09 15.63
CA LEU A 335 -19.32 6.32 17.02
C LEU A 335 -18.99 7.81 17.25
N PHE A 336 -18.38 8.48 16.26
CA PHE A 336 -17.99 9.88 16.32
C PHE A 336 -18.53 10.68 15.11
N PRO A 337 -19.85 10.91 15.03
CA PRO A 337 -20.43 11.67 13.93
C PRO A 337 -20.07 13.16 14.00
N SER A 338 -20.12 13.82 12.85
CA SER A 338 -20.19 15.29 12.80
C SER A 338 -21.57 15.78 13.25
N LYS A 339 -21.74 17.09 13.47
CA LYS A 339 -23.05 17.68 13.74
C LYS A 339 -24.09 17.44 12.63
N ALA A 340 -23.63 17.22 11.40
CA ALA A 340 -24.48 16.88 10.25
C ALA A 340 -24.73 15.37 10.11
N GLY A 341 -24.28 14.53 11.04
CA GLY A 341 -24.46 13.08 11.00
C GLY A 341 -23.52 12.34 10.06
N THR A 342 -22.52 12.98 9.52
CA THR A 342 -21.56 12.40 8.60
C THR A 342 -20.22 12.09 9.29
N HIS A 343 -19.37 11.33 8.63
CA HIS A 343 -18.00 11.11 9.10
C HIS A 343 -17.24 12.44 9.26
N LEU A 344 -16.42 12.52 10.30
CA LEU A 344 -15.48 13.62 10.49
C LEU A 344 -14.37 13.56 9.42
N ASP A 345 -14.05 14.69 8.82
CA ASP A 345 -12.95 14.77 7.86
C ASP A 345 -11.59 14.65 8.57
N PRO A 346 -10.68 13.76 8.16
CA PRO A 346 -9.38 13.58 8.80
C PRO A 346 -8.55 14.85 8.87
N LYS A 347 -8.66 15.74 7.87
CA LYS A 347 -7.93 17.00 7.86
C LYS A 347 -8.48 17.98 8.88
N SER A 348 -9.79 18.03 9.04
CA SER A 348 -10.46 18.85 10.07
C SER A 348 -10.06 18.39 11.47
N PHE A 349 -9.93 17.07 11.68
CA PHE A 349 -9.44 16.49 12.92
C PHE A 349 -8.01 16.94 13.24
N GLU A 350 -7.09 16.89 12.25
CA GLU A 350 -5.72 17.39 12.41
C GLU A 350 -5.65 18.88 12.73
N ILE A 351 -6.48 19.71 12.08
CA ILE A 351 -6.55 21.16 12.33
C ILE A 351 -7.00 21.41 13.77
N ARG A 352 -7.96 20.66 14.26
CA ARG A 352 -8.43 20.79 15.65
C ARG A 352 -7.35 20.42 16.66
N LEU A 353 -6.64 19.32 16.46
CA LEU A 353 -5.49 18.95 17.31
C LEU A 353 -4.42 20.04 17.32
N ALA A 354 -4.13 20.65 16.19
CA ALA A 354 -3.18 21.77 16.12
C ALA A 354 -3.68 23.00 16.88
N ALA A 355 -4.99 23.28 16.85
CA ALA A 355 -5.59 24.38 17.61
C ALA A 355 -5.53 24.11 19.13
N VAL A 356 -5.85 22.90 19.57
CA VAL A 356 -5.69 22.48 20.98
C VAL A 356 -4.24 22.65 21.42
N SER A 357 -3.27 22.13 20.64
CA SER A 357 -1.84 22.27 20.98
C SER A 357 -1.40 23.72 21.14
N LYS A 358 -1.94 24.62 20.29
CA LYS A 358 -1.64 26.05 20.37
C LYS A 358 -2.19 26.69 21.67
N ARG A 359 -3.39 26.30 22.10
CA ARG A 359 -3.98 26.81 23.36
C ARG A 359 -3.25 26.28 24.60
N CYS A 360 -2.71 25.07 24.49
CA CYS A 360 -1.86 24.50 25.55
C CYS A 360 -0.43 25.06 25.55
N GLU A 361 -0.06 25.91 24.61
CA GLU A 361 1.31 26.41 24.40
C GLU A 361 2.37 25.31 24.24
N ILE A 362 1.95 24.15 23.76
CA ILE A 362 2.85 23.02 23.50
C ILE A 362 3.19 22.89 22.01
N ARG A 363 4.29 22.19 21.70
CA ARG A 363 4.64 21.85 20.34
C ARG A 363 3.49 21.11 19.66
N LYS A 364 3.17 21.45 18.40
CA LYS A 364 2.08 20.90 17.61
C LYS A 364 1.95 19.39 17.73
N VAL A 365 0.77 18.94 18.12
CA VAL A 365 0.36 17.53 18.17
C VAL A 365 -0.43 17.19 16.90
N ASN A 366 -0.16 16.04 16.33
CA ASN A 366 -0.94 15.44 15.25
C ASN A 366 -1.42 14.03 15.67
N PRO A 367 -2.34 13.38 14.93
CA PRO A 367 -2.85 12.07 15.34
C PRO A 367 -1.76 11.02 15.56
N HIS A 368 -0.69 11.07 14.74
CA HIS A 368 0.45 10.15 14.93
C HIS A 368 1.22 10.41 16.22
N ALA A 369 1.34 11.68 16.64
CA ALA A 369 1.97 12.02 17.90
C ALA A 369 1.22 11.44 19.12
N LEU A 370 -0.13 11.44 19.09
CA LEU A 370 -0.94 10.78 20.12
C LEU A 370 -0.63 9.28 20.21
N ARG A 371 -0.62 8.61 19.06
CA ARG A 371 -0.28 7.19 18.98
C ARG A 371 1.17 6.90 19.41
N HIS A 372 2.12 7.76 19.03
CA HIS A 372 3.51 7.66 19.48
C HIS A 372 3.64 7.85 20.99
N THR A 373 2.87 8.78 21.57
CA THR A 373 2.82 8.99 23.02
C THR A 373 2.36 7.72 23.72
N LEU A 374 1.25 7.11 23.32
CA LEU A 374 0.81 5.83 23.89
C LEU A 374 1.90 4.75 23.77
N ALA A 375 2.44 4.56 22.55
CA ALA A 375 3.45 3.54 22.33
C ALA A 375 4.67 3.70 23.22
N THR A 376 5.17 4.93 23.35
CA THR A 376 6.34 5.23 24.18
C THR A 376 6.02 5.01 25.68
N ARG A 377 4.84 5.47 26.16
CA ARG A 377 4.44 5.23 27.55
C ARG A 377 4.31 3.76 27.87
N LEU A 378 3.66 2.96 27.01
CA LEU A 378 3.57 1.52 27.22
C LEU A 378 4.94 0.82 27.28
N VAL A 379 5.90 1.28 26.47
CA VAL A 379 7.27 0.74 26.50
C VAL A 379 8.02 1.19 27.75
N GLU A 380 7.87 2.43 28.17
CA GLU A 380 8.42 2.97 29.43
C GLU A 380 7.86 2.22 30.65
N ASP A 381 6.57 1.87 30.62
CA ASP A 381 5.88 1.05 31.63
C ASP A 381 6.19 -0.47 31.50
N LYS A 382 7.24 -0.82 30.72
CA LYS A 382 7.74 -2.19 30.55
C LYS A 382 6.73 -3.18 29.95
N VAL A 383 5.72 -2.68 29.21
CA VAL A 383 4.80 -3.56 28.47
C VAL A 383 5.57 -4.28 27.36
N PRO A 384 5.47 -5.61 27.23
CA PRO A 384 6.17 -6.37 26.20
C PRO A 384 5.89 -5.86 24.79
N LEU A 385 6.94 -5.72 23.96
CA LEU A 385 6.85 -5.13 22.62
C LEU A 385 5.86 -5.83 21.69
N ASN A 386 5.67 -7.13 21.82
CA ASN A 386 4.68 -7.89 21.06
C ASN A 386 3.25 -7.49 21.44
N ILE A 387 2.99 -7.16 22.68
CA ILE A 387 1.69 -6.63 23.14
C ILE A 387 1.48 -5.23 22.59
N VAL A 388 2.50 -4.34 22.71
CA VAL A 388 2.44 -2.98 22.12
C VAL A 388 2.24 -3.06 20.59
N GLN A 389 2.93 -3.98 19.91
CA GLN A 389 2.74 -4.23 18.47
C GLN A 389 1.31 -4.63 18.14
N GLY A 390 0.72 -5.53 18.94
CA GLY A 390 -0.68 -5.99 18.78
C GLY A 390 -1.68 -4.84 18.94
N ILE A 391 -1.57 -4.06 20.03
CA ILE A 391 -2.41 -2.88 20.30
C ILE A 391 -2.35 -1.90 19.12
N LEU A 392 -1.14 -1.59 18.67
CA LEU A 392 -0.94 -0.65 17.58
C LEU A 392 -1.30 -1.24 16.19
N GLY A 393 -1.34 -2.56 16.03
CA GLY A 393 -1.54 -3.20 14.72
C GLY A 393 -0.39 -2.89 13.75
N HIS A 394 0.85 -3.05 14.21
CA HIS A 394 2.03 -2.98 13.37
C HIS A 394 2.31 -4.34 12.72
N SER A 395 2.39 -4.39 11.40
CA SER A 395 2.71 -5.61 10.65
C SER A 395 4.15 -6.10 10.86
N SER A 396 5.04 -5.23 11.34
CA SER A 396 6.44 -5.55 11.61
C SER A 396 6.84 -5.02 12.99
N ILE A 397 7.55 -5.84 13.76
CA ILE A 397 8.10 -5.48 15.07
C ILE A 397 9.14 -4.36 14.96
N GLU A 398 9.85 -4.27 13.83
CA GLU A 398 10.80 -3.17 13.55
C GLU A 398 10.14 -1.78 13.66
N THR A 399 8.84 -1.69 13.35
CA THR A 399 8.10 -0.44 13.52
C THR A 399 7.89 -0.11 14.99
N THR A 400 7.79 -1.13 15.85
CA THR A 400 7.61 -0.96 17.30
C THR A 400 8.95 -0.79 18.02
N ARG A 401 10.03 -1.38 17.51
CA ARG A 401 11.39 -1.19 18.05
C ARG A 401 11.86 0.26 18.10
N LYS A 402 11.30 1.13 17.26
CA LYS A 402 11.61 2.57 17.25
C LYS A 402 11.25 3.29 18.56
N TYR A 403 10.42 2.68 19.40
CA TYR A 403 10.05 3.19 20.72
C TYR A 403 10.99 2.69 21.83
N LEU A 404 11.88 1.74 21.54
CA LEU A 404 12.94 1.34 22.45
C LEU A 404 14.02 2.44 22.43
N HIS A 405 13.95 3.37 23.35
CA HIS A 405 15.10 4.18 23.68
C HIS A 405 16.07 3.27 24.46
N LYS A 406 17.39 3.39 24.19
CA LYS A 406 18.40 2.81 25.07
C LYS A 406 18.23 3.46 26.44
N ASN A 407 17.59 2.75 27.35
CA ASN A 407 17.49 3.15 28.73
C ASN A 407 18.46 2.27 29.51
N GLU A 408 19.62 2.86 29.87
CA GLU A 408 20.68 2.18 30.62
C GLU A 408 20.17 1.67 31.98
N ASP A 409 19.14 2.34 32.55
CA ASP A 409 18.55 1.92 33.82
C ASP A 409 17.75 0.61 33.66
N ILE A 410 17.05 0.42 32.54
CA ILE A 410 16.34 -0.84 32.23
C ILE A 410 17.36 -1.96 31.98
N GLU A 411 18.47 -1.68 31.27
CA GLU A 411 19.53 -2.66 31.08
C GLU A 411 20.16 -3.07 32.42
N ARG A 412 20.44 -2.11 33.32
CA ARG A 412 20.96 -2.38 34.68
C ARG A 412 20.00 -3.19 35.53
N GLU A 413 18.71 -2.86 35.49
CA GLU A 413 17.67 -3.57 36.23
C GLU A 413 17.52 -5.01 35.72
N ALA A 414 17.51 -5.21 34.40
CA ALA A 414 17.45 -6.55 33.79
C ALA A 414 18.69 -7.40 34.13
N ILE A 415 19.89 -6.79 34.14
CA ILE A 415 21.11 -7.46 34.58
C ILE A 415 21.08 -7.70 36.10
N GLY A 416 20.50 -6.74 36.87
CA GLY A 416 20.31 -6.91 38.31
C GLY A 416 19.43 -8.10 38.65
N MET A 417 18.33 -8.32 37.94
CA MET A 417 17.47 -9.50 38.10
C MET A 417 18.26 -10.80 37.89
N MET A 418 19.19 -10.84 36.92
CA MET A 418 20.06 -12.02 36.74
C MET A 418 21.07 -12.19 37.87
N SER A 419 21.53 -11.11 38.49
CA SER A 419 22.41 -11.17 39.66
C SER A 419 21.69 -11.74 40.87
N ASP A 420 20.39 -11.48 41.05
CA ASP A 420 19.57 -12.06 42.09
C ASP A 420 19.41 -13.60 41.94
N TYR A 421 19.39 -14.11 40.70
CA TYR A 421 19.45 -15.55 40.43
C TYR A 421 20.81 -16.18 40.81
N LEU A 422 21.91 -15.41 40.73
CA LEU A 422 23.25 -15.87 41.14
C LEU A 422 23.41 -15.90 42.67
N ASN A 423 22.66 -15.06 43.39
CA ASN A 423 22.60 -15.04 44.86
C ASN A 423 21.60 -16.05 45.44
N MET A 424 21.37 -17.17 44.79
CA MET A 424 20.38 -18.18 45.09
C MET A 424 20.57 -18.80 46.50
N GLY A 425 20.06 -18.13 47.51
CA GLY A 425 19.93 -18.66 48.87
C GLY A 425 18.61 -18.28 49.54
N GLN A 426 17.89 -17.29 49.02
CA GLN A 426 16.63 -16.84 49.61
C GLN A 426 15.68 -16.33 48.50
N MET A 427 14.99 -17.23 47.84
CA MET A 427 13.81 -16.88 47.05
C MET A 427 12.54 -17.32 47.77
N ASP A 428 12.02 -16.44 48.62
CA ASP A 428 10.62 -16.51 48.98
C ASP A 428 9.79 -15.75 47.91
N ALA A 429 8.87 -16.51 47.34
CA ALA A 429 7.65 -16.15 46.63
C ALA A 429 7.65 -14.86 45.78
N ALA A 430 7.54 -15.05 44.49
CA ALA A 430 7.16 -14.02 43.53
C ALA A 430 5.95 -13.17 44.03
N PRO A 431 5.99 -11.82 43.91
CA PRO A 431 4.84 -11.01 44.26
C PRO A 431 3.68 -11.37 43.34
N ARG A 432 2.63 -11.96 43.88
CA ARG A 432 1.35 -12.12 43.17
C ARG A 432 0.83 -10.73 42.84
N LEU A 433 0.60 -10.45 41.58
CA LEU A 433 -0.18 -9.32 41.12
C LEU A 433 -1.63 -9.51 41.63
N ASN A 434 -1.85 -9.22 42.91
CA ASN A 434 -3.18 -9.13 43.50
C ASN A 434 -3.65 -7.67 43.41
N GLY A 435 -4.31 -7.38 42.34
CA GLY A 435 -5.03 -6.14 42.12
C GLY A 435 -6.25 -6.39 41.26
N THR A 436 -7.16 -7.25 41.72
CA THR A 436 -8.52 -7.25 41.18
C THR A 436 -9.29 -6.11 41.77
N ALA A 437 -9.20 -4.92 41.14
CA ALA A 437 -10.24 -3.93 41.30
C ALA A 437 -11.56 -4.57 40.84
N PRO A 438 -12.69 -4.39 41.56
CA PRO A 438 -13.97 -4.97 41.18
C PRO A 438 -14.32 -4.46 39.76
N ARG A 439 -14.47 -5.38 38.81
CA ARG A 439 -14.99 -5.07 37.46
C ARG A 439 -16.36 -4.42 37.65
N ALA A 440 -16.48 -3.16 37.32
CA ALA A 440 -17.79 -2.54 37.17
C ALA A 440 -18.54 -3.32 36.11
N LYS A 441 -19.73 -3.86 36.47
CA LYS A 441 -20.57 -4.58 35.53
C LYS A 441 -21.27 -3.56 34.63
N PHE A 442 -20.70 -3.33 33.43
CA PHE A 442 -21.33 -2.50 32.40
C PHE A 442 -22.40 -3.26 31.57
N ALA A 443 -22.60 -4.56 31.86
CA ALA A 443 -23.58 -5.42 31.16
C ALA A 443 -25.04 -4.91 31.25
N ASP A 444 -25.35 -4.15 32.30
CA ASP A 444 -26.72 -3.62 32.56
C ASP A 444 -26.96 -2.23 31.94
N VAL A 445 -26.00 -1.70 31.19
CA VAL A 445 -26.17 -0.38 30.54
C VAL A 445 -27.01 -0.52 29.28
N VAL A 446 -28.25 -0.08 29.35
CA VAL A 446 -29.13 0.01 28.18
C VAL A 446 -28.64 1.13 27.26
N LEU A 447 -28.09 0.76 26.12
CA LEU A 447 -27.68 1.74 25.10
C LEU A 447 -28.90 2.33 24.40
N PRO A 448 -28.87 3.64 24.09
CA PRO A 448 -29.91 4.28 23.29
C PRO A 448 -29.98 3.69 21.88
N THR A 449 -31.19 3.45 21.39
CA THR A 449 -31.42 3.00 20.02
C THR A 449 -31.33 4.17 19.05
N PHE A 450 -30.56 3.98 17.98
CA PHE A 450 -30.43 4.97 16.90
C PHE A 450 -31.32 4.56 15.72
N PRO A 451 -32.06 5.50 15.08
CA PRO A 451 -32.90 5.19 13.91
C PRO A 451 -32.02 4.74 12.74
N GLN A 452 -32.28 3.54 12.24
CA GLN A 452 -31.62 3.01 11.03
C GLN A 452 -32.23 3.65 9.78
N ARG A 453 -31.40 3.88 8.75
CA ARG A 453 -31.88 4.27 7.42
C ARG A 453 -32.85 3.19 6.90
N ARG A 454 -34.06 3.59 6.58
CA ARG A 454 -34.93 2.77 5.72
C ARG A 454 -34.30 2.76 4.32
N ASN A 455 -33.92 1.59 3.85
CA ASN A 455 -33.54 1.41 2.46
C ASN A 455 -34.78 1.76 1.61
N HIS A 456 -34.72 2.92 0.97
CA HIS A 456 -35.64 3.17 -0.14
C HIS A 456 -35.10 2.40 -1.35
N THR A 457 -35.59 1.17 -1.49
CA THR A 457 -35.64 0.48 -2.79
C THR A 457 -36.77 1.12 -3.57
N ALA A 458 -36.46 1.85 -4.60
CA ALA A 458 -37.31 2.15 -5.76
C ALA A 458 -36.38 2.30 -6.97
#